data_f1fe6fe0b46d64772787823a6bbcf4e7
#
_entry.id   f1fe6fe0b46d64772787823a6bbcf4e7
#
_cell.length_a   1.000
_cell.length_b   1.000
_cell.length_c   1.000
_cell.angle_alpha   90.00
_cell.angle_beta   90.00
_cell.angle_gamma   90.00
#
_symmetry.space_group_name_H-M   'P 1'
#
loop_
_entity.id
_entity.type
_entity.pdbx_description
1 polymer ?
#
loop_
_entity_poly.entity_id
_entity_poly.type
_entity_poly.pdbx_seq_one_letter_code
_entity_poly.pdbx_strand_id
1 'polypeptide(L)'
;EVTNDALQIFGGSGYLKGMEVERAYRDAKITTIYEGTNEIQRVVIASHLLGKPPKESSDGGKLRKKPAPVTGLRKTMIFKEGDASERVAALVAALEKDGHDFTVGIPLDTPIAQAERVVSAGKGIGDKKNMKLIEALAAQAGAAIGSSRPVAETLKYVPLGRYVGMSGQKFTGNLYIACGISGATQHLKGIKDASTIVAINKNANAPIFKNCDYGI
;
A
#
# COMPACT_ATOMS: atom_id res chain seq x y z
N GLU A 1 0.23 26.23 26.71
CA GLU A 1 1.39 26.99 27.21
C GLU A 1 1.23 27.26 28.70
N VAL A 2 0.28 28.10 29.14
CA VAL A 2 0.08 28.48 30.56
C VAL A 2 -0.03 27.27 31.51
N THR A 3 -0.80 26.24 31.17
CA THR A 3 -0.96 25.05 32.02
C THR A 3 0.29 24.18 32.10
N ASN A 4 1.11 24.17 31.05
CA ASN A 4 2.41 23.50 31.06
C ASN A 4 3.40 24.26 31.98
N ASP A 5 3.42 25.56 31.89
CA ASP A 5 4.31 26.42 32.70
C ASP A 5 3.90 26.37 34.17
N ALA A 6 2.59 26.40 34.45
CA ALA A 6 2.06 26.21 35.79
C ALA A 6 2.49 24.84 36.38
N LEU A 7 2.34 23.75 35.62
CA LEU A 7 2.78 22.43 36.06
C LEU A 7 4.27 22.38 36.37
N GLN A 8 5.10 23.06 35.55
CA GLN A 8 6.54 23.15 35.73
C GLN A 8 6.89 23.89 37.03
N ILE A 9 6.19 24.97 37.36
CA ILE A 9 6.40 25.74 38.61
C ILE A 9 6.09 24.89 39.84
N PHE A 10 5.04 24.09 39.80
CA PHE A 10 4.66 23.17 40.91
C PHE A 10 5.60 21.97 41.04
N GLY A 11 6.43 21.72 40.02
CA GLY A 11 7.36 20.59 39.99
C GLY A 11 6.67 19.24 40.17
N GLY A 12 7.36 18.29 40.79
CA GLY A 12 6.83 16.93 40.98
C GLY A 12 5.51 16.87 41.79
N SER A 13 5.29 17.78 42.70
CA SER A 13 4.06 17.86 43.47
C SER A 13 2.86 18.21 42.60
N GLY A 14 3.04 19.04 41.60
CA GLY A 14 2.00 19.42 40.64
C GLY A 14 1.56 18.26 39.74
N TYR A 15 2.41 17.25 39.58
CA TYR A 15 2.13 16.08 38.72
C TYR A 15 1.37 14.97 39.45
N LEU A 16 1.12 15.11 40.74
CA LEU A 16 0.36 14.13 41.53
C LEU A 16 -1.13 14.18 41.15
N LYS A 17 -1.70 13.01 40.94
CA LYS A 17 -3.13 12.86 40.63
C LYS A 17 -4.00 13.46 41.75
N GLY A 18 -4.93 14.32 41.40
CA GLY A 18 -5.77 15.05 42.34
C GLY A 18 -5.37 16.51 42.57
N MET A 19 -4.22 16.94 42.05
CA MET A 19 -3.84 18.34 42.01
C MET A 19 -4.60 19.06 40.90
N GLU A 20 -5.09 20.27 41.19
CA GLU A 20 -5.83 21.07 40.17
C GLU A 20 -4.99 21.39 38.95
N VAL A 21 -3.69 21.65 39.13
CA VAL A 21 -2.79 21.97 38.02
C VAL A 21 -2.53 20.76 37.12
N GLU A 22 -2.47 19.53 37.65
CA GLU A 22 -2.38 18.29 36.88
C GLU A 22 -3.65 18.11 36.03
N ARG A 23 -4.82 18.29 36.64
CA ARG A 23 -6.09 18.20 35.93
C ARG A 23 -6.19 19.24 34.84
N ALA A 24 -5.87 20.51 35.13
CA ALA A 24 -5.89 21.59 34.16
C ALA A 24 -4.97 21.32 32.96
N TYR A 25 -3.79 20.71 33.19
CA TYR A 25 -2.87 20.32 32.14
C TYR A 25 -3.48 19.24 31.23
N ARG A 26 -4.09 18.20 31.80
CA ARG A 26 -4.76 17.14 31.01
C ARG A 26 -5.95 17.70 30.23
N ASP A 27 -6.79 18.51 30.88
CA ASP A 27 -7.97 19.12 30.27
C ASP A 27 -7.57 20.09 29.14
N ALA A 28 -6.50 20.84 29.31
CA ALA A 28 -5.96 21.67 28.23
C ALA A 28 -5.38 20.84 27.07
N LYS A 29 -4.79 19.69 27.36
CA LYS A 29 -4.24 18.81 26.30
C LYS A 29 -5.36 18.19 25.46
N ILE A 30 -6.45 17.72 26.07
CA ILE A 30 -7.54 17.13 25.31
C ILE A 30 -8.20 18.11 24.34
N THR A 31 -8.22 19.42 24.65
CA THR A 31 -8.80 20.44 23.76
C THR A 31 -8.08 20.52 22.40
N THR A 32 -6.85 20.05 22.30
CA THR A 32 -6.10 20.01 21.04
C THR A 32 -6.37 18.76 20.20
N ILE A 33 -7.20 17.84 20.70
CA ILE A 33 -7.39 16.49 20.13
C ILE A 33 -8.86 16.20 19.81
N TYR A 34 -9.78 16.51 20.76
CA TYR A 34 -11.18 16.14 20.61
C TYR A 34 -11.89 16.99 19.53
N GLU A 35 -12.93 16.41 18.92
CA GLU A 35 -13.65 16.99 17.77
C GLU A 35 -12.77 17.31 16.55
N GLY A 36 -11.63 16.64 16.45
CA GLY A 36 -10.63 16.83 15.43
C GLY A 36 -9.38 17.58 15.93
N THR A 37 -8.23 17.06 15.60
CA THR A 37 -6.96 17.68 16.02
C THR A 37 -6.85 19.13 15.49
N ASN A 38 -5.99 19.93 16.13
CA ASN A 38 -5.73 21.30 15.68
C ASN A 38 -5.35 21.39 14.20
N GLU A 39 -4.65 20.37 13.66
CA GLU A 39 -4.27 20.28 12.25
C GLU A 39 -5.53 20.13 11.37
N ILE A 40 -6.46 19.26 11.76
CA ILE A 40 -7.72 19.06 11.04
C ILE A 40 -8.61 20.31 11.15
N GLN A 41 -8.69 20.94 12.32
CA GLN A 41 -9.45 22.19 12.51
C GLN A 41 -8.90 23.32 11.62
N ARG A 42 -7.57 23.42 11.47
CA ARG A 42 -6.97 24.38 10.52
C ARG A 42 -7.40 24.13 9.07
N VAL A 43 -7.47 22.86 8.65
CA VAL A 43 -7.96 22.48 7.31
C VAL A 43 -9.44 22.86 7.16
N VAL A 44 -10.26 22.60 8.18
CA VAL A 44 -11.69 22.96 8.17
C VAL A 44 -11.86 24.47 8.06
N ILE A 45 -11.16 25.25 8.90
CA ILE A 45 -11.18 26.72 8.88
C ILE A 45 -10.72 27.24 7.52
N ALA A 46 -9.60 26.73 7.00
CA ALA A 46 -9.08 27.13 5.69
C ALA A 46 -10.11 26.86 4.59
N SER A 47 -10.76 25.69 4.61
CA SER A 47 -11.80 25.37 3.60
C SER A 47 -13.05 26.22 3.69
N HIS A 48 -13.38 26.76 4.88
CA HIS A 48 -14.48 27.72 5.05
C HIS A 48 -14.13 29.12 4.58
N LEU A 49 -12.90 29.56 4.88
CA LEU A 49 -12.45 30.92 4.54
C LEU A 49 -12.07 31.06 3.06
N LEU A 50 -11.41 30.06 2.51
CA LEU A 50 -10.86 30.09 1.13
C LEU A 50 -11.76 29.36 0.12
N GLY A 51 -12.86 28.78 0.58
CA GLY A 51 -13.60 27.81 -0.22
C GLY A 51 -12.88 26.46 -0.26
N LYS A 52 -13.58 25.41 -0.67
CA LYS A 52 -12.92 24.13 -0.97
C LYS A 52 -11.86 24.40 -2.03
N PRO A 53 -10.60 23.93 -1.86
CA PRO A 53 -9.61 24.04 -2.91
C PRO A 53 -10.26 23.57 -4.20
N PRO A 54 -10.06 24.30 -5.34
CA PRO A 54 -10.53 23.79 -6.59
C PRO A 54 -10.05 22.35 -6.65
N LYS A 55 -10.98 21.41 -6.91
CA LYS A 55 -10.56 20.06 -7.27
C LYS A 55 -9.52 20.32 -8.35
N GLU A 56 -8.26 19.95 -8.08
CA GLU A 56 -7.26 19.99 -9.12
C GLU A 56 -7.91 19.35 -10.34
N SER A 57 -8.29 20.18 -11.28
CA SER A 57 -8.55 19.74 -12.63
C SER A 57 -7.19 19.22 -13.06
N SER A 58 -6.97 17.91 -12.91
CA SER A 58 -5.88 17.21 -13.56
C SER A 58 -6.14 17.34 -15.07
N ASP A 59 -5.90 18.55 -15.56
CA ASP A 59 -5.82 18.80 -16.96
C ASP A 59 -4.50 18.14 -17.41
N GLY A 60 -4.63 16.97 -17.99
CA GLY A 60 -3.52 16.19 -18.52
C GLY A 60 -3.53 14.69 -18.21
N GLY A 61 -4.25 14.23 -17.20
CA GLY A 61 -4.43 12.81 -16.97
C GLY A 61 -5.88 12.42 -17.27
N LYS A 62 -6.13 11.64 -18.33
CA LYS A 62 -7.40 10.94 -18.49
C LYS A 62 -7.78 10.37 -17.14
N LEU A 63 -8.91 10.80 -16.57
CA LEU A 63 -9.51 10.21 -15.37
C LEU A 63 -9.48 8.69 -15.58
N ARG A 64 -8.60 8.00 -14.84
CA ARG A 64 -8.61 6.55 -14.85
C ARG A 64 -10.01 6.12 -14.43
N LYS A 65 -10.73 5.47 -15.31
CA LYS A 65 -11.88 4.66 -14.89
C LYS A 65 -11.31 3.72 -13.85
N LYS A 66 -11.70 3.87 -12.57
CA LYS A 66 -11.41 2.83 -11.58
C LYS A 66 -11.87 1.53 -12.21
N PRO A 67 -11.01 0.51 -12.28
CA PRO A 67 -11.46 -0.78 -12.75
C PRO A 67 -12.71 -1.14 -11.96
N ALA A 68 -13.68 -1.71 -12.61
CA ALA A 68 -14.90 -2.17 -11.94
C ALA A 68 -14.49 -3.10 -10.79
N PRO A 69 -15.06 -2.96 -9.59
CA PRO A 69 -14.73 -3.86 -8.48
C PRO A 69 -14.94 -5.28 -8.95
N VAL A 70 -13.91 -6.12 -8.77
CA VAL A 70 -14.00 -7.55 -9.12
C VAL A 70 -14.99 -8.20 -8.16
N THR A 71 -16.24 -8.30 -8.58
CA THR A 71 -17.30 -8.97 -7.83
C THR A 71 -17.33 -10.45 -8.27
N GLY A 72 -16.82 -11.31 -7.42
CA GLY A 72 -16.84 -12.75 -7.64
C GLY A 72 -15.54 -13.45 -7.28
N LEU A 73 -15.57 -14.79 -7.31
CA LEU A 73 -14.36 -15.61 -7.18
C LEU A 73 -13.49 -15.42 -8.43
N ARG A 74 -12.21 -15.13 -8.24
CA ARG A 74 -11.25 -15.04 -9.35
C ARG A 74 -11.13 -16.39 -10.04
N LYS A 75 -11.16 -16.41 -11.37
CA LYS A 75 -10.83 -17.60 -12.15
C LYS A 75 -9.32 -17.73 -12.18
N THR A 76 -8.78 -18.64 -11.38
CA THR A 76 -7.34 -18.83 -11.28
C THR A 76 -6.83 -19.78 -12.36
N MET A 77 -5.89 -19.31 -13.18
CA MET A 77 -5.14 -20.15 -14.13
C MET A 77 -3.73 -20.33 -13.59
N ILE A 78 -3.29 -21.57 -13.37
CA ILE A 78 -1.96 -21.90 -12.84
C ILE A 78 -1.16 -22.59 -13.94
N PHE A 79 -0.01 -22.02 -14.31
CA PHE A 79 0.94 -22.57 -15.26
C PHE A 79 1.91 -23.50 -14.52
N LYS A 80 1.72 -24.80 -14.63
CA LYS A 80 2.51 -25.83 -13.93
C LYS A 80 3.42 -26.62 -14.86
N GLU A 81 3.06 -26.71 -16.13
CA GLU A 81 3.73 -27.53 -17.14
C GLU A 81 4.88 -26.75 -17.80
N GLY A 82 5.90 -27.47 -18.22
CA GLY A 82 7.06 -26.91 -18.87
C GLY A 82 8.13 -26.35 -17.92
N ASP A 83 9.18 -25.84 -18.49
CA ASP A 83 10.25 -25.16 -17.74
C ASP A 83 9.83 -23.73 -17.29
N ALA A 84 10.72 -23.04 -16.59
CA ALA A 84 10.43 -21.71 -16.08
C ALA A 84 10.18 -20.69 -17.21
N SER A 85 10.91 -20.81 -18.33
CA SER A 85 10.79 -19.89 -19.47
C SER A 85 9.47 -20.09 -20.19
N GLU A 86 9.07 -21.36 -20.41
CA GLU A 86 7.80 -21.71 -21.03
C GLU A 86 6.59 -21.21 -20.22
N ARG A 87 6.65 -21.39 -18.89
CA ARG A 87 5.61 -20.90 -17.98
C ARG A 87 5.50 -19.37 -17.97
N VAL A 88 6.64 -18.67 -18.01
CA VAL A 88 6.67 -17.21 -18.09
C VAL A 88 6.10 -16.75 -19.44
N ALA A 89 6.51 -17.38 -20.55
CA ALA A 89 6.00 -17.05 -21.89
C ALA A 89 4.47 -17.23 -21.97
N ALA A 90 3.95 -18.34 -21.43
CA ALA A 90 2.51 -18.59 -21.38
C ALA A 90 1.76 -17.55 -20.52
N LEU A 91 2.35 -17.15 -19.38
CA LEU A 91 1.79 -16.09 -18.55
C LEU A 91 1.76 -14.73 -19.28
N VAL A 92 2.87 -14.34 -19.91
CA VAL A 92 2.94 -13.07 -20.65
C VAL A 92 1.91 -13.04 -21.77
N ALA A 93 1.81 -14.12 -22.57
CA ALA A 93 0.80 -14.22 -23.65
C ALA A 93 -0.64 -14.12 -23.11
N ALA A 94 -0.92 -14.69 -21.93
CA ALA A 94 -2.23 -14.57 -21.30
C ALA A 94 -2.52 -13.14 -20.84
N LEU A 95 -1.54 -12.44 -20.27
CA LEU A 95 -1.68 -11.05 -19.84
C LEU A 95 -1.85 -10.09 -21.03
N GLU A 96 -1.11 -10.29 -22.12
CA GLU A 96 -1.28 -9.52 -23.36
C GLU A 96 -2.68 -9.71 -23.97
N LYS A 97 -3.19 -10.93 -23.95
CA LYS A 97 -4.56 -11.26 -24.39
C LYS A 97 -5.62 -10.55 -23.52
N ASP A 98 -5.34 -10.35 -22.24
CA ASP A 98 -6.20 -9.57 -21.32
C ASP A 98 -6.04 -8.06 -21.50
N GLY A 99 -5.20 -7.61 -22.44
CA GLY A 99 -5.02 -6.19 -22.78
C GLY A 99 -4.00 -5.47 -21.92
N HIS A 100 -3.10 -6.17 -21.23
CA HIS A 100 -1.98 -5.55 -20.54
C HIS A 100 -0.88 -5.16 -21.53
N ASP A 101 -0.58 -3.87 -21.61
CA ASP A 101 0.49 -3.33 -22.45
C ASP A 101 1.71 -2.99 -21.59
N PHE A 102 2.84 -3.62 -21.86
CA PHE A 102 4.09 -3.44 -21.12
C PHE A 102 5.06 -2.44 -21.79
N THR A 103 4.66 -1.78 -22.87
CA THR A 103 5.50 -0.81 -23.60
C THR A 103 5.65 0.51 -22.86
N VAL A 104 4.68 0.87 -21.99
CA VAL A 104 4.69 2.12 -21.23
C VAL A 104 5.17 1.85 -19.80
N GLY A 105 6.33 2.38 -19.44
CA GLY A 105 6.89 2.31 -18.10
C GLY A 105 6.43 3.43 -17.18
N ILE A 106 6.43 3.17 -15.88
CA ILE A 106 6.28 4.16 -14.82
C ILE A 106 7.50 4.14 -13.89
N PRO A 107 7.84 5.24 -13.22
CA PRO A 107 8.92 5.24 -12.24
C PRO A 107 8.68 4.18 -11.15
N LEU A 108 9.75 3.47 -10.75
CA LEU A 108 9.69 2.39 -9.74
C LEU A 108 9.21 2.89 -8.38
N ASP A 109 9.40 4.16 -8.09
CA ASP A 109 9.01 4.83 -6.85
C ASP A 109 7.63 5.51 -6.92
N THR A 110 6.90 5.35 -8.01
CA THR A 110 5.51 5.82 -8.09
C THR A 110 4.70 5.37 -6.87
N PRO A 111 3.94 6.24 -6.21
CA PRO A 111 3.10 5.85 -5.07
C PRO A 111 2.14 4.71 -5.42
N ILE A 112 2.06 3.68 -4.55
CA ILE A 112 1.26 2.46 -4.80
C ILE A 112 -0.19 2.77 -5.17
N ALA A 113 -0.79 3.76 -4.49
CA ALA A 113 -2.18 4.15 -4.73
C ALA A 113 -2.41 4.82 -6.11
N GLN A 114 -1.34 5.30 -6.75
CA GLN A 114 -1.38 5.97 -8.06
C GLN A 114 -0.87 5.06 -9.18
N ALA A 115 -0.18 3.97 -8.83
CA ALA A 115 0.41 3.05 -9.78
C ALA A 115 -0.66 2.23 -10.52
N GLU A 116 -0.51 2.06 -11.83
CA GLU A 116 -1.35 1.12 -12.62
C GLU A 116 -0.92 -0.31 -12.42
N ARG A 117 0.38 -0.50 -12.27
CA ARG A 117 1.01 -1.80 -12.14
C ARG A 117 1.95 -1.77 -10.95
N VAL A 118 1.97 -2.86 -10.20
CA VAL A 118 2.85 -3.03 -9.04
C VAL A 118 3.46 -4.43 -9.07
N VAL A 119 4.78 -4.49 -8.93
CA VAL A 119 5.50 -5.72 -8.61
C VAL A 119 5.84 -5.70 -7.13
N SER A 120 5.36 -6.66 -6.38
CA SER A 120 5.44 -6.67 -4.92
C SER A 120 6.26 -7.83 -4.39
N ALA A 121 7.26 -7.49 -3.56
CA ALA A 121 8.16 -8.45 -2.94
C ALA A 121 7.58 -9.03 -1.64
N GLY A 122 7.51 -10.34 -1.54
CA GLY A 122 7.18 -11.07 -0.32
C GLY A 122 8.43 -11.65 0.36
N LYS A 123 8.26 -12.17 1.59
CA LYS A 123 9.35 -12.83 2.32
C LYS A 123 9.97 -14.01 1.55
N GLY A 124 9.20 -14.62 0.63
CA GLY A 124 9.65 -15.74 -0.19
C GLY A 124 10.78 -15.43 -1.18
N ILE A 125 11.09 -14.15 -1.44
CA ILE A 125 12.25 -13.77 -2.24
C ILE A 125 13.58 -14.07 -1.54
N GLY A 126 13.57 -14.29 -0.20
CA GLY A 126 14.76 -14.59 0.60
C GLY A 126 15.63 -13.35 0.84
N ASP A 127 16.85 -13.39 0.35
CA ASP A 127 17.89 -12.38 0.56
C ASP A 127 17.55 -11.01 -0.06
N LYS A 128 18.06 -9.94 0.58
CA LYS A 128 17.98 -8.56 0.07
C LYS A 128 18.57 -8.42 -1.34
N LYS A 129 19.62 -9.18 -1.68
CA LYS A 129 20.23 -9.18 -3.03
C LYS A 129 19.22 -9.51 -4.13
N ASN A 130 18.18 -10.30 -3.82
CA ASN A 130 17.15 -10.68 -4.77
C ASN A 130 16.14 -9.55 -5.06
N MET A 131 16.20 -8.43 -4.33
CA MET A 131 15.45 -7.23 -4.70
C MET A 131 15.80 -6.72 -6.09
N LYS A 132 17.04 -6.93 -6.56
CA LYS A 132 17.45 -6.61 -7.94
C LYS A 132 16.59 -7.31 -9.00
N LEU A 133 16.13 -8.55 -8.72
CA LEU A 133 15.22 -9.27 -9.62
C LEU A 133 13.82 -8.64 -9.62
N ILE A 134 13.36 -8.17 -8.46
CA ILE A 134 12.09 -7.46 -8.34
C ILE A 134 12.15 -6.12 -9.07
N GLU A 135 13.26 -5.38 -8.92
CA GLU A 135 13.50 -4.11 -9.61
C GLU A 135 13.55 -4.30 -11.13
N ALA A 136 14.26 -5.32 -11.60
CA ALA A 136 14.35 -5.66 -13.02
C ALA A 136 12.97 -6.04 -13.59
N LEU A 137 12.21 -6.87 -12.87
CA LEU A 137 10.85 -7.26 -13.27
C LEU A 137 9.92 -6.04 -13.29
N ALA A 138 10.01 -5.18 -12.28
CA ALA A 138 9.20 -3.96 -12.21
C ALA A 138 9.52 -3.00 -13.34
N ALA A 139 10.80 -2.83 -13.70
CA ALA A 139 11.23 -2.02 -14.83
C ALA A 139 10.68 -2.56 -16.16
N GLN A 140 10.78 -3.88 -16.39
CA GLN A 140 10.25 -4.53 -17.61
C GLN A 140 8.71 -4.47 -17.68
N ALA A 141 8.04 -4.64 -16.55
CA ALA A 141 6.58 -4.55 -16.47
C ALA A 141 6.06 -3.10 -16.47
N GLY A 142 6.93 -2.09 -16.48
CA GLY A 142 6.54 -0.70 -16.31
C GLY A 142 5.73 -0.48 -15.05
N ALA A 143 6.19 -1.04 -13.91
CA ALA A 143 5.45 -1.13 -12.67
C ALA A 143 6.20 -0.46 -11.51
N ALA A 144 5.47 0.04 -10.53
CA ALA A 144 6.04 0.47 -9.26
C ALA A 144 6.41 -0.73 -8.36
N ILE A 145 7.35 -0.53 -7.45
CA ILE A 145 7.75 -1.56 -6.49
C ILE A 145 6.89 -1.46 -5.24
N GLY A 146 6.28 -2.56 -4.86
CA GLY A 146 5.59 -2.76 -3.59
C GLY A 146 6.24 -3.85 -2.75
N SER A 147 5.70 -4.09 -1.56
CA SER A 147 6.15 -5.19 -0.70
C SER A 147 5.06 -5.70 0.23
N SER A 148 5.30 -6.88 0.81
CA SER A 148 4.56 -7.32 1.98
C SER A 148 5.08 -6.62 3.25
N ARG A 149 4.25 -6.56 4.30
CA ARG A 149 4.60 -5.93 5.58
C ARG A 149 5.92 -6.46 6.17
N PRO A 150 6.20 -7.79 6.21
CA PRO A 150 7.47 -8.29 6.72
C PRO A 150 8.70 -7.80 5.96
N VAL A 151 8.60 -7.59 4.65
CA VAL A 151 9.72 -7.12 3.82
C VAL A 151 10.05 -5.65 4.11
N ALA A 152 9.05 -4.80 4.34
CA ALA A 152 9.26 -3.40 4.68
C ALA A 152 9.58 -3.20 6.17
N GLU A 153 8.83 -3.82 7.08
CA GLU A 153 8.88 -3.55 8.51
C GLU A 153 10.00 -4.34 9.21
N THR A 154 10.08 -5.65 8.94
CA THR A 154 11.02 -6.55 9.64
C THR A 154 12.37 -6.62 8.93
N LEU A 155 12.36 -6.91 7.64
CA LEU A 155 13.58 -7.10 6.84
C LEU A 155 14.16 -5.76 6.35
N LYS A 156 13.35 -4.70 6.31
CA LYS A 156 13.74 -3.34 5.89
C LYS A 156 14.42 -3.31 4.50
N TYR A 157 13.92 -4.14 3.57
CA TYR A 157 14.44 -4.16 2.20
C TYR A 157 13.95 -2.98 1.38
N VAL A 158 12.78 -2.44 1.72
CA VAL A 158 12.16 -1.26 1.13
C VAL A 158 11.60 -0.34 2.23
N PRO A 159 11.37 0.96 1.95
CA PRO A 159 10.72 1.87 2.89
C PRO A 159 9.33 1.40 3.33
N LEU A 160 8.92 1.77 4.56
CA LEU A 160 7.62 1.40 5.14
C LEU A 160 6.43 1.82 4.26
N GLY A 161 6.51 2.95 3.58
CA GLY A 161 5.48 3.42 2.65
C GLY A 161 5.24 2.52 1.44
N ARG A 162 6.05 1.45 1.26
CA ARG A 162 5.94 0.51 0.14
C ARG A 162 5.19 -0.77 0.48
N TYR A 163 4.80 -1.00 1.73
CA TYR A 163 4.06 -2.22 2.01
C TYR A 163 2.57 -2.08 1.69
N VAL A 164 2.04 -3.15 1.10
CA VAL A 164 0.64 -3.30 0.71
C VAL A 164 -0.08 -4.21 1.69
N GLY A 165 -1.26 -3.80 2.13
CA GLY A 165 -2.06 -4.59 3.05
C GLY A 165 -3.14 -3.78 3.76
N MET A 166 -3.81 -4.40 4.72
CA MET A 166 -4.94 -3.80 5.44
C MET A 166 -4.58 -2.50 6.15
N SER A 167 -3.41 -2.44 6.80
CA SER A 167 -2.87 -1.27 7.49
C SER A 167 -1.80 -0.52 6.68
N GLY A 168 -1.51 -0.96 5.46
CA GLY A 168 -0.58 -0.31 4.53
C GLY A 168 -1.29 0.32 3.35
N GLN A 169 -0.54 0.45 2.26
CA GLN A 169 -1.08 0.98 1.02
C GLN A 169 -2.15 0.05 0.43
N LYS A 170 -3.13 0.64 -0.25
CA LYS A 170 -4.14 -0.07 -1.04
C LYS A 170 -3.78 0.05 -2.51
N PHE A 171 -3.83 -1.06 -3.21
CA PHE A 171 -3.65 -1.10 -4.64
C PHE A 171 -4.98 -1.35 -5.34
N THR A 172 -5.33 -0.50 -6.28
CA THR A 172 -6.57 -0.55 -7.07
C THR A 172 -6.30 -0.42 -8.57
N GLY A 173 -5.06 -0.69 -8.99
CA GLY A 173 -4.63 -0.58 -10.38
C GLY A 173 -4.93 -1.83 -11.20
N ASN A 174 -4.36 -1.87 -12.41
CA ASN A 174 -4.67 -2.87 -13.41
C ASN A 174 -3.97 -4.20 -13.17
N LEU A 175 -2.71 -4.21 -12.71
CA LEU A 175 -1.92 -5.42 -12.57
C LEU A 175 -1.10 -5.42 -11.28
N TYR A 176 -1.28 -6.45 -10.47
CA TYR A 176 -0.49 -6.71 -9.27
C TYR A 176 0.26 -8.02 -9.38
N ILE A 177 1.59 -7.96 -9.39
CA ILE A 177 2.46 -9.15 -9.46
C ILE A 177 3.03 -9.41 -8.07
N ALA A 178 2.59 -10.51 -7.45
CA ALA A 178 2.99 -10.93 -6.10
C ALA A 178 4.13 -11.94 -6.16
N CYS A 179 5.37 -11.51 -5.91
CA CYS A 179 6.55 -12.37 -5.94
C CYS A 179 6.91 -12.87 -4.54
N GLY A 180 6.76 -14.17 -4.27
CA GLY A 180 7.09 -14.77 -2.99
C GLY A 180 6.19 -14.31 -1.83
N ILE A 181 4.97 -13.90 -2.11
CA ILE A 181 3.95 -13.51 -1.13
C ILE A 181 3.07 -14.72 -0.84
N SER A 182 2.84 -15.03 0.44
CA SER A 182 2.05 -16.18 0.85
C SER A 182 0.54 -16.00 0.67
N GLY A 183 0.03 -14.76 0.70
CA GLY A 183 -1.40 -14.49 0.62
C GLY A 183 -2.09 -14.44 1.99
N ALA A 184 -1.42 -13.90 3.00
CA ALA A 184 -2.07 -13.62 4.28
C ALA A 184 -3.26 -12.67 4.10
N THR A 185 -4.33 -12.87 4.87
CA THR A 185 -5.59 -12.10 4.76
C THR A 185 -5.38 -10.59 4.83
N GLN A 186 -4.43 -10.13 5.65
CA GLN A 186 -4.11 -8.70 5.77
C GLN A 186 -3.53 -8.14 4.47
N HIS A 187 -2.69 -8.92 3.77
CA HIS A 187 -2.14 -8.52 2.48
C HIS A 187 -3.22 -8.52 1.39
N LEU A 188 -4.01 -9.59 1.33
CA LEU A 188 -5.09 -9.74 0.35
C LEU A 188 -6.12 -8.61 0.41
N LYS A 189 -6.44 -8.11 1.62
CA LYS A 189 -7.29 -6.92 1.80
C LYS A 189 -6.71 -5.65 1.17
N GLY A 190 -5.40 -5.60 0.95
CA GLY A 190 -4.73 -4.48 0.29
C GLY A 190 -4.77 -4.53 -1.24
N ILE A 191 -5.07 -5.69 -1.84
CA ILE A 191 -5.03 -5.92 -3.28
C ILE A 191 -6.35 -6.44 -3.85
N LYS A 192 -7.38 -6.58 -3.03
CA LYS A 192 -8.68 -7.15 -3.44
C LYS A 192 -9.32 -6.44 -4.64
N ASP A 193 -9.06 -5.14 -4.76
CA ASP A 193 -9.63 -4.27 -5.79
C ASP A 193 -8.70 -4.13 -7.02
N ALA A 194 -7.61 -4.88 -7.09
CA ALA A 194 -6.77 -4.99 -8.29
C ALA A 194 -7.54 -5.68 -9.42
N SER A 195 -7.41 -5.21 -10.66
CA SER A 195 -8.08 -5.84 -11.81
C SER A 195 -7.53 -7.24 -12.06
N THR A 196 -6.20 -7.37 -12.14
CA THR A 196 -5.51 -8.64 -12.35
C THR A 196 -4.46 -8.86 -11.26
N ILE A 197 -4.44 -10.05 -10.69
CA ILE A 197 -3.43 -10.49 -9.72
C ILE A 197 -2.67 -11.68 -10.28
N VAL A 198 -1.36 -11.54 -10.37
CA VAL A 198 -0.43 -12.60 -10.72
C VAL A 198 0.30 -13.05 -9.45
N ALA A 199 0.41 -14.34 -9.20
CA ALA A 199 1.14 -14.92 -8.09
C ALA A 199 2.32 -15.75 -8.57
N ILE A 200 3.50 -15.46 -8.05
CA ILE A 200 4.73 -16.22 -8.28
C ILE A 200 5.20 -16.75 -6.93
N ASN A 201 5.13 -18.06 -6.72
CA ASN A 201 5.50 -18.65 -5.44
C ASN A 201 6.00 -20.08 -5.58
N LYS A 202 7.14 -20.38 -4.97
CA LYS A 202 7.71 -21.74 -4.91
C LYS A 202 6.85 -22.76 -4.14
N ASN A 203 5.98 -22.28 -3.25
CA ASN A 203 5.04 -23.12 -2.53
C ASN A 203 3.71 -23.18 -3.28
N ALA A 204 3.48 -24.26 -4.00
CA ALA A 204 2.25 -24.50 -4.78
C ALA A 204 0.96 -24.46 -3.93
N ASN A 205 1.07 -24.63 -2.60
CA ASN A 205 -0.07 -24.57 -1.68
C ASN A 205 -0.25 -23.20 -1.02
N ALA A 206 0.48 -22.17 -1.47
CA ALA A 206 0.36 -20.83 -0.89
C ALA A 206 -1.07 -20.29 -1.07
N PRO A 207 -1.69 -19.72 -0.02
CA PRO A 207 -3.05 -19.19 -0.09
C PRO A 207 -3.27 -18.12 -1.16
N ILE A 208 -2.20 -17.47 -1.63
CA ILE A 208 -2.26 -16.48 -2.70
C ILE A 208 -2.86 -17.07 -3.98
N PHE A 209 -2.58 -18.36 -4.29
CA PHE A 209 -3.09 -19.02 -5.50
C PHE A 209 -4.61 -19.20 -5.52
N LYS A 210 -5.27 -19.11 -4.38
CA LYS A 210 -6.75 -19.10 -4.30
C LYS A 210 -7.34 -17.70 -4.53
N ASN A 211 -6.50 -16.69 -4.66
CA ASN A 211 -6.88 -15.28 -4.70
C ASN A 211 -6.18 -14.51 -5.84
N CYS A 212 -5.60 -15.21 -6.81
CA CYS A 212 -4.99 -14.64 -7.99
C CYS A 212 -5.74 -15.06 -9.26
N ASP A 213 -5.50 -14.36 -10.35
CA ASP A 213 -6.02 -14.71 -11.68
C ASP A 213 -5.04 -15.63 -12.40
N TYR A 214 -3.75 -15.39 -12.24
CA TYR A 214 -2.68 -16.18 -12.83
C TYR A 214 -1.63 -16.57 -11.78
N GLY A 215 -1.06 -17.77 -11.92
CA GLY A 215 -0.06 -18.27 -11.01
C GLY A 215 1.04 -19.09 -11.70
N ILE A 216 2.27 -18.99 -11.18
CA ILE A 216 3.45 -19.80 -11.56
C ILE A 216 4.08 -20.39 -10.30
#